data_d614cec5508e83224129f13ea5080c98
#
_entry.id   d614cec5508e83224129f13ea5080c98
#
_cell.length_a   1.000
_cell.length_b   1.000
_cell.length_c   1.000
_cell.angle_alpha   90.00
_cell.angle_beta   90.00
_cell.angle_gamma   90.00
#
_symmetry.space_group_name_H-M   'P 1'
#
loop_
_entity.id
_entity.type
_entity.pdbx_description
1 polymer ?
#
loop_
_entity_poly.entity_id
_entity_poly.type
_entity_poly.pdbx_seq_one_letter_code
_entity_poly.pdbx_strand_id
1 'polypeptide(L)'
;MDRDSVSLQRAVELHLAEHGFPPDGGIGERWVVVGLGPVPICFPNTRARRLATPIHDLNHVLSGYGHDALGEAEIGAWELGGGCERYWAAWVLNWSALLPGVVRAPKRLLRAFARGRRTGNLYGARLEKVRQRPVTELRHELGLDEDHRVRTRDAVLFTGVVCLAPVVALIPGVAALVTSPLWLAAGAHRRHRSAATP
;
A
#
# COMPACT_ATOMS: atom_id res chain seq x y z
N MET A 1 26.24 2.61 -1.90
CA MET A 1 25.89 2.43 -0.48
C MET A 1 24.85 1.31 -0.45
N ASP A 2 25.16 0.20 0.18
CA ASP A 2 24.30 -0.97 0.24
C ASP A 2 23.04 -0.61 1.05
N ARG A 3 21.88 -0.64 0.41
CA ARG A 3 20.59 -0.27 1.04
C ARG A 3 20.23 -1.20 2.19
N ASP A 4 20.73 -2.41 2.13
CA ASP A 4 20.39 -3.46 3.09
C ASP A 4 21.11 -3.28 4.42
N SER A 5 22.24 -2.54 4.44
CA SER A 5 23.02 -2.25 5.65
C SER A 5 22.56 -1.00 6.43
N VAL A 6 21.64 -0.21 5.87
CA VAL A 6 21.13 1.01 6.53
C VAL A 6 19.93 0.72 7.41
N SER A 7 19.62 1.65 8.32
CA SER A 7 18.39 1.55 9.14
C SER A 7 17.12 1.60 8.27
N LEU A 8 16.07 0.93 8.71
CA LEU A 8 14.78 0.93 8.00
C LEU A 8 14.24 2.36 7.79
N GLN A 9 14.44 3.27 8.76
CA GLN A 9 14.08 4.68 8.62
C GLN A 9 14.81 5.34 7.44
N ARG A 10 16.12 5.11 7.33
CA ARG A 10 16.90 5.68 6.24
C ARG A 10 16.54 5.05 4.89
N ALA A 11 16.28 3.77 4.88
CA ALA A 11 15.88 3.06 3.68
C ALA A 11 14.54 3.56 3.13
N VAL A 12 13.52 3.82 3.99
CA VAL A 12 12.24 4.38 3.54
C VAL A 12 12.36 5.81 3.07
N GLU A 13 13.18 6.65 3.69
CA GLU A 13 13.45 8.02 3.21
C GLU A 13 14.02 8.02 1.79
N LEU A 14 15.02 7.17 1.53
CA LEU A 14 15.60 7.00 0.21
C LEU A 14 14.57 6.47 -0.80
N HIS A 15 13.78 5.51 -0.37
CA HIS A 15 12.73 4.89 -1.18
C HIS A 15 11.64 5.90 -1.59
N LEU A 16 11.14 6.71 -0.65
CA LEU A 16 10.16 7.76 -0.95
C LEU A 16 10.73 8.81 -1.91
N ALA A 17 11.97 9.27 -1.67
CA ALA A 17 12.63 10.25 -2.52
C ALA A 17 12.84 9.73 -3.96
N GLU A 18 13.23 8.47 -4.12
CA GLU A 18 13.46 7.83 -5.41
C GLU A 18 12.20 7.71 -6.26
N HIS A 19 11.05 7.50 -5.61
CA HIS A 19 9.75 7.39 -6.27
C HIS A 19 9.00 8.74 -6.37
N GLY A 20 9.63 9.85 -5.95
CA GLY A 20 9.04 11.19 -6.02
C GLY A 20 7.91 11.43 -5.02
N PHE A 21 7.84 10.66 -3.95
CA PHE A 21 6.87 10.86 -2.87
C PHE A 21 7.35 11.97 -1.91
N PRO A 22 6.42 12.69 -1.25
CA PRO A 22 6.76 13.58 -0.15
C PRO A 22 7.53 12.84 0.96
N PRO A 23 8.41 13.53 1.72
CA PRO A 23 9.18 12.90 2.81
C PRO A 23 8.35 12.20 3.89
N ASP A 24 7.08 12.59 4.04
CA ASP A 24 6.11 12.02 4.97
C ASP A 24 5.21 10.96 4.33
N GLY A 25 5.47 10.52 3.08
CA GLY A 25 4.61 9.60 2.34
C GLY A 25 3.22 10.17 2.03
N GLY A 26 3.04 11.51 2.09
CA GLY A 26 1.77 12.19 1.84
C GLY A 26 0.74 12.04 2.97
N ILE A 27 1.16 11.66 4.18
CA ILE A 27 0.24 11.54 5.33
C ILE A 27 -0.26 12.90 5.82
N GLY A 28 0.48 13.98 5.61
CA GLY A 28 0.09 15.35 5.92
C GLY A 28 -0.99 15.90 4.99
N GLU A 29 -1.14 15.34 3.81
CA GLU A 29 -2.09 15.79 2.82
C GLU A 29 -3.54 15.55 3.27
N ARG A 30 -4.41 16.49 2.90
CA ARG A 30 -5.84 16.40 3.21
C ARG A 30 -6.58 15.42 2.30
N TRP A 31 -6.09 15.27 1.07
CA TRP A 31 -6.67 14.46 0.01
C TRP A 31 -5.64 13.53 -0.59
N VAL A 32 -6.07 12.34 -0.91
CA VAL A 32 -5.29 11.39 -1.71
C VAL A 32 -5.77 11.50 -3.14
N VAL A 33 -4.83 11.66 -4.06
CA VAL A 33 -5.12 11.67 -5.50
C VAL A 33 -4.38 10.50 -6.13
N VAL A 34 -5.14 9.59 -6.73
CA VAL A 34 -4.61 8.43 -7.43
C VAL A 34 -4.96 8.55 -8.91
N GLY A 35 -3.99 8.38 -9.78
CA GLY A 35 -4.22 8.33 -11.23
C GLY A 35 -4.79 6.98 -11.66
N LEU A 36 -6.02 6.95 -12.15
CA LEU A 36 -6.58 5.79 -12.83
C LEU A 36 -6.65 6.09 -14.34
N GLY A 37 -5.52 5.92 -15.03
CA GLY A 37 -5.38 6.38 -16.40
C GLY A 37 -5.52 7.91 -16.49
N PRO A 38 -6.33 8.46 -17.41
CA PRO A 38 -6.48 9.91 -17.58
C PRO A 38 -7.36 10.57 -16.50
N VAL A 39 -8.02 9.78 -15.65
CA VAL A 39 -8.98 10.29 -14.65
C VAL A 39 -8.35 10.25 -13.26
N PRO A 40 -8.16 11.41 -12.59
CA PRO A 40 -7.73 11.42 -11.20
C PRO A 40 -8.88 11.00 -10.29
N ILE A 41 -8.64 10.01 -9.47
CA ILE A 41 -9.53 9.60 -8.38
C ILE A 41 -9.06 10.29 -7.11
N CYS A 42 -9.99 10.95 -6.41
CA CYS A 42 -9.68 11.69 -5.22
C CYS A 42 -10.58 11.25 -4.06
N PHE A 43 -9.98 11.01 -2.90
CA PHE A 43 -10.70 10.68 -1.68
C PHE A 43 -10.02 11.28 -0.45
N PRO A 44 -10.77 11.47 0.67
CA PRO A 44 -10.21 12.05 1.88
C PRO A 44 -9.10 11.17 2.47
N ASN A 45 -8.01 11.81 2.88
CA ASN A 45 -6.93 11.14 3.62
C ASN A 45 -7.36 10.93 5.08
N THR A 46 -8.10 9.87 5.33
CA THR A 46 -8.69 9.57 6.64
C THR A 46 -7.61 9.31 7.69
N ARG A 47 -7.96 9.51 8.98
CA ARG A 47 -7.07 9.18 10.10
C ARG A 47 -6.62 7.72 10.06
N ALA A 48 -7.52 6.80 9.70
CA ALA A 48 -7.19 5.38 9.63
C ALA A 48 -6.12 5.09 8.56
N ARG A 49 -6.23 5.74 7.38
CA ARG A 49 -5.22 5.62 6.32
C ARG A 49 -3.88 6.20 6.79
N ARG A 50 -3.87 7.40 7.37
CA ARG A 50 -2.63 8.03 7.89
C ARG A 50 -1.89 7.19 8.92
N LEU A 51 -2.59 6.34 9.66
CA LEU A 51 -1.98 5.40 10.60
C LEU A 51 -1.43 4.15 9.89
N ALA A 52 -2.05 3.70 8.81
CA ALA A 52 -1.65 2.50 8.07
C ALA A 52 -0.53 2.76 7.05
N THR A 53 -0.58 3.90 6.33
CA THR A 53 0.35 4.21 5.25
C THR A 53 1.83 4.13 5.65
N PRO A 54 2.30 4.70 6.77
CA PRO A 54 3.70 4.60 7.14
C PRO A 54 4.19 3.16 7.36
N ILE A 55 3.30 2.26 7.76
CA ILE A 55 3.63 0.84 7.93
C ILE A 55 3.72 0.17 6.57
N HIS A 56 2.79 0.48 5.67
CA HIS A 56 2.78 0.01 4.30
C HIS A 56 4.05 0.43 3.53
N ASP A 57 4.48 1.69 3.66
CA ASP A 57 5.71 2.19 3.04
C ASP A 57 6.96 1.44 3.55
N LEU A 58 7.02 1.17 4.85
CA LEU A 58 8.09 0.36 5.44
C LEU A 58 8.02 -1.10 4.95
N ASN A 59 6.83 -1.64 4.74
CA ASN A 59 6.62 -2.98 4.21
C ASN A 59 7.08 -3.09 2.74
N HIS A 60 6.95 -2.03 1.91
CA HIS A 60 7.55 -1.98 0.57
C HIS A 60 9.06 -2.17 0.62
N VAL A 61 9.74 -1.44 1.50
CA VAL A 61 11.21 -1.55 1.69
C VAL A 61 11.61 -2.96 2.10
N LEU A 62 10.89 -3.57 3.03
CA LEU A 62 11.22 -4.91 3.54
C LEU A 62 10.88 -6.01 2.55
N SER A 63 9.72 -5.96 1.91
CA SER A 63 9.26 -7.02 1.02
C SER A 63 9.90 -6.98 -0.37
N GLY A 64 10.32 -5.77 -0.80
CA GLY A 64 10.89 -5.53 -2.13
C GLY A 64 9.85 -5.43 -3.25
N TYR A 65 8.55 -5.35 -2.95
CA TYR A 65 7.53 -5.11 -3.96
C TYR A 65 7.57 -3.65 -4.43
N GLY A 66 7.36 -3.44 -5.74
CA GLY A 66 7.39 -2.11 -6.36
C GLY A 66 6.13 -1.28 -6.10
N HIS A 67 6.14 -0.02 -6.61
CA HIS A 67 5.01 0.93 -6.51
C HIS A 67 4.20 1.07 -7.81
N ASP A 68 4.50 0.28 -8.82
CA ASP A 68 3.62 0.21 -9.98
C ASP A 68 2.31 -0.54 -9.62
N ALA A 69 1.31 -0.46 -10.47
CA ALA A 69 0.00 -1.05 -10.19
C ALA A 69 0.06 -2.57 -9.88
N LEU A 70 1.07 -3.27 -10.40
CA LEU A 70 1.25 -4.69 -10.12
C LEU A 70 1.98 -4.89 -8.79
N GLY A 71 3.00 -4.10 -8.50
CA GLY A 71 3.71 -4.11 -7.21
C GLY A 71 2.78 -3.79 -6.04
N GLU A 72 1.91 -2.78 -6.21
CA GLU A 72 0.86 -2.45 -5.23
C GLU A 72 -0.11 -3.63 -4.99
N ALA A 73 -0.47 -4.35 -6.06
CA ALA A 73 -1.30 -5.54 -5.94
C ALA A 73 -0.55 -6.71 -5.27
N GLU A 74 0.76 -6.86 -5.52
CA GLU A 74 1.59 -7.88 -4.87
C GLU A 74 1.78 -7.62 -3.39
N ILE A 75 2.12 -6.37 -3.00
CA ILE A 75 2.23 -6.04 -1.57
C ILE A 75 0.88 -6.16 -0.89
N GLY A 76 -0.22 -5.74 -1.53
CA GLY A 76 -1.56 -5.92 -1.01
C GLY A 76 -1.89 -7.40 -0.77
N ALA A 77 -1.56 -8.29 -1.70
CA ALA A 77 -1.72 -9.72 -1.53
C ALA A 77 -0.85 -10.26 -0.38
N TRP A 78 0.40 -9.82 -0.26
CA TRP A 78 1.31 -10.21 0.80
C TRP A 78 0.83 -9.74 2.18
N GLU A 79 0.41 -8.49 2.31
CA GLU A 79 -0.14 -7.94 3.55
C GLU A 79 -1.44 -8.62 3.97
N LEU A 80 -2.34 -8.94 3.03
CA LEU A 80 -3.54 -9.73 3.31
C LEU A 80 -3.21 -11.15 3.76
N GLY A 81 -2.17 -11.74 3.21
CA GLY A 81 -1.68 -13.06 3.62
C GLY A 81 -1.14 -13.08 5.04
N GLY A 82 -0.38 -12.06 5.43
CA GLY A 82 0.21 -11.90 6.75
C GLY A 82 -0.72 -11.28 7.79
N GLY A 83 -1.77 -10.59 7.34
CA GLY A 83 -2.71 -9.85 8.16
C GLY A 83 -2.30 -8.40 8.41
N CYS A 84 -3.29 -7.52 8.50
CA CYS A 84 -3.10 -6.09 8.74
C CYS A 84 -3.53 -5.67 10.16
N GLU A 85 -3.61 -6.61 11.09
CA GLU A 85 -3.99 -6.40 12.50
C GLU A 85 -5.22 -5.47 12.64
N ARG A 86 -5.14 -4.47 13.51
CA ARG A 86 -6.21 -3.48 13.76
C ARG A 86 -6.36 -2.39 12.67
N TYR A 87 -5.52 -2.41 11.63
CA TYR A 87 -5.49 -1.36 10.62
C TYR A 87 -6.52 -1.63 9.52
N TRP A 88 -7.80 -1.40 9.81
CA TRP A 88 -8.90 -1.67 8.89
C TRP A 88 -8.76 -0.97 7.53
N ALA A 89 -8.13 0.23 7.49
CA ALA A 89 -7.87 0.93 6.24
C ALA A 89 -6.88 0.16 5.35
N ALA A 90 -5.86 -0.48 5.93
CA ALA A 90 -4.96 -1.36 5.19
C ALA A 90 -5.71 -2.56 4.61
N TRP A 91 -6.58 -3.21 5.38
CA TRP A 91 -7.43 -4.29 4.87
C TRP A 91 -8.21 -3.85 3.63
N VAL A 92 -8.94 -2.73 3.71
CA VAL A 92 -9.78 -2.23 2.60
C VAL A 92 -8.94 -1.85 1.38
N LEU A 93 -7.85 -1.12 1.57
CA LEU A 93 -7.00 -0.65 0.48
C LEU A 93 -6.29 -1.82 -0.22
N ASN A 94 -5.77 -2.77 0.54
CA ASN A 94 -5.10 -3.95 -0.01
C ASN A 94 -6.06 -4.82 -0.84
N TRP A 95 -7.29 -5.03 -0.37
CA TRP A 95 -8.30 -5.72 -1.18
C TRP A 95 -8.61 -4.98 -2.48
N SER A 96 -8.68 -3.66 -2.43
CA SER A 96 -8.93 -2.85 -3.63
C SER A 96 -7.76 -2.90 -4.61
N ALA A 97 -6.54 -2.90 -4.11
CA ALA A 97 -5.32 -3.00 -4.92
C ALA A 97 -5.17 -4.34 -5.65
N LEU A 98 -5.81 -5.42 -5.17
CA LEU A 98 -5.77 -6.73 -5.84
C LEU A 98 -6.41 -6.73 -7.22
N LEU A 99 -7.47 -5.96 -7.44
CA LEU A 99 -8.34 -6.09 -8.62
C LEU A 99 -7.57 -5.98 -9.96
N PRO A 100 -6.75 -4.94 -10.21
CA PRO A 100 -6.00 -4.84 -11.46
C PRO A 100 -4.94 -5.95 -11.60
N GLY A 101 -4.37 -6.42 -10.49
CA GLY A 101 -3.34 -7.45 -10.48
C GLY A 101 -3.86 -8.85 -10.71
N VAL A 102 -5.05 -9.17 -10.19
CA VAL A 102 -5.67 -10.51 -10.37
C VAL A 102 -5.87 -10.84 -11.85
N VAL A 103 -6.27 -9.87 -12.65
CA VAL A 103 -6.47 -10.08 -14.10
C VAL A 103 -5.15 -10.22 -14.83
N ARG A 104 -4.13 -9.43 -14.44
CA ARG A 104 -2.84 -9.35 -15.16
C ARG A 104 -1.86 -10.44 -14.79
N ALA A 105 -1.78 -10.79 -13.48
CA ALA A 105 -0.74 -11.67 -12.96
C ALA A 105 -1.20 -12.49 -11.75
N PRO A 106 -2.28 -13.31 -11.85
CA PRO A 106 -2.87 -14.01 -10.71
C PRO A 106 -1.88 -14.93 -9.99
N LYS A 107 -0.94 -15.54 -10.73
CA LYS A 107 0.09 -16.42 -10.15
C LYS A 107 1.10 -15.65 -9.28
N ARG A 108 1.43 -14.40 -9.65
CA ARG A 108 2.33 -13.55 -8.85
C ARG A 108 1.67 -13.16 -7.54
N LEU A 109 0.40 -12.75 -7.58
CA LEU A 109 -0.37 -12.41 -6.40
C LEU A 109 -0.57 -13.60 -5.46
N LEU A 110 -0.84 -14.79 -6.00
CA LEU A 110 -0.94 -16.02 -5.21
C LEU A 110 0.40 -16.31 -4.48
N ARG A 111 1.54 -16.12 -5.16
CA ARG A 111 2.87 -16.29 -4.53
C ARG A 111 3.09 -15.24 -3.43
N ALA A 112 2.75 -13.99 -3.69
CA ALA A 112 2.86 -12.92 -2.70
C ALA A 112 1.97 -13.21 -1.48
N PHE A 113 0.72 -13.61 -1.67
CA PHE A 113 -0.18 -14.03 -0.61
C PHE A 113 0.39 -15.22 0.19
N ALA A 114 0.88 -16.26 -0.50
CA ALA A 114 1.47 -17.42 0.14
C ALA A 114 2.74 -17.08 0.93
N ARG A 115 3.57 -16.13 0.44
CA ARG A 115 4.72 -15.58 1.17
C ARG A 115 4.25 -14.86 2.42
N GLY A 116 3.27 -13.96 2.33
CA GLY A 116 2.72 -13.23 3.48
C GLY A 116 2.18 -14.13 4.58
N ARG A 117 1.60 -15.28 4.22
CA ARG A 117 1.14 -16.28 5.20
C ARG A 117 2.25 -16.96 6.01
N ARG A 118 3.50 -16.82 5.62
CA ARG A 118 4.66 -17.49 6.25
C ARG A 118 5.71 -16.53 6.77
N THR A 119 5.60 -15.26 6.37
CA THR A 119 6.50 -14.21 6.83
C THR A 119 5.79 -13.30 7.81
N GLY A 120 6.56 -12.58 8.63
CA GLY A 120 6.03 -11.45 9.39
C GLY A 120 5.88 -10.21 8.51
N ASN A 121 5.11 -9.23 9.01
CA ASN A 121 5.06 -7.86 8.52
C ASN A 121 5.06 -6.88 9.70
N LEU A 122 4.99 -5.58 9.43
CA LEU A 122 5.14 -4.57 10.48
C LEU A 122 3.82 -4.10 11.11
N TYR A 123 2.64 -4.62 10.72
CA TYR A 123 1.38 -4.17 11.31
C TYR A 123 1.24 -4.48 12.81
N GLY A 124 1.87 -5.53 13.30
CA GLY A 124 1.95 -5.87 14.73
C GLY A 124 3.15 -5.27 15.48
N ALA A 125 4.07 -4.62 14.77
CA ALA A 125 5.32 -4.13 15.35
C ALA A 125 5.17 -2.76 16.04
N ARG A 126 6.06 -2.48 16.99
CA ARG A 126 6.25 -1.13 17.54
C ARG A 126 7.22 -0.37 16.64
N LEU A 127 6.71 0.57 15.83
CA LEU A 127 7.48 1.28 14.81
C LEU A 127 8.73 1.98 15.38
N GLU A 128 8.65 2.54 16.58
CA GLU A 128 9.76 3.22 17.23
C GLU A 128 10.96 2.28 17.46
N LYS A 129 10.68 0.96 17.64
CA LYS A 129 11.73 -0.05 17.86
C LYS A 129 12.34 -0.56 16.57
N VAL A 130 11.55 -0.67 15.50
CA VAL A 130 12.01 -1.28 14.24
C VAL A 130 12.66 -0.29 13.29
N ARG A 131 12.28 1.00 13.34
CA ARG A 131 12.78 2.02 12.40
C ARG A 131 14.30 2.21 12.43
N GLN A 132 14.94 2.01 13.58
CA GLN A 132 16.38 2.20 13.75
C GLN A 132 17.19 0.94 13.45
N ARG A 133 16.52 -0.20 13.22
CA ARG A 133 17.19 -1.47 12.96
C ARG A 133 17.58 -1.59 11.48
N PRO A 134 18.68 -2.31 11.17
CA PRO A 134 19.08 -2.62 9.81
C PRO A 134 17.97 -3.36 9.02
N VAL A 135 17.83 -3.05 7.76
CA VAL A 135 16.86 -3.71 6.86
C VAL A 135 17.14 -5.21 6.79
N THR A 136 18.42 -5.62 6.63
CA THR A 136 18.83 -7.04 6.58
C THR A 136 18.40 -7.83 7.80
N GLU A 137 18.59 -7.27 8.99
CA GLU A 137 18.22 -7.92 10.26
C GLU A 137 16.71 -8.15 10.33
N LEU A 138 15.92 -7.12 9.97
CA LEU A 138 14.47 -7.22 9.97
C LEU A 138 13.95 -8.19 8.92
N ARG A 139 14.53 -8.21 7.72
CA ARG A 139 14.18 -9.18 6.68
C ARG A 139 14.41 -10.62 7.14
N HIS A 140 15.56 -10.88 7.75
CA HIS A 140 15.87 -12.19 8.30
C HIS A 140 14.92 -12.61 9.42
N GLU A 141 14.65 -11.70 10.39
CA GLU A 141 13.73 -11.96 11.50
C GLU A 141 12.29 -12.23 11.02
N LEU A 142 11.86 -11.52 9.99
CA LEU A 142 10.52 -11.68 9.40
C LEU A 142 10.43 -12.88 8.44
N GLY A 143 11.52 -13.60 8.16
CA GLY A 143 11.58 -14.73 7.25
C GLY A 143 11.45 -14.34 5.77
N LEU A 144 11.80 -13.09 5.42
CA LEU A 144 11.60 -12.55 4.06
C LEU A 144 12.64 -13.03 3.05
N ASP A 145 13.76 -13.58 3.53
CA ASP A 145 14.87 -14.07 2.70
C ASP A 145 14.69 -15.55 2.30
N GLU A 146 13.65 -16.21 2.83
CA GLU A 146 13.35 -17.61 2.52
C GLU A 146 12.45 -17.73 1.26
N ASP A 147 12.63 -18.84 0.53
CA ASP A 147 11.72 -19.19 -0.58
C ASP A 147 10.48 -19.94 -0.05
N HIS A 148 9.33 -19.36 -0.28
CA HIS A 148 8.05 -19.87 0.22
C HIS A 148 7.22 -20.50 -0.89
N ARG A 149 7.16 -21.81 -0.95
CA ARG A 149 6.33 -22.55 -1.91
C ARG A 149 4.83 -22.36 -1.64
N VAL A 150 4.07 -22.17 -2.71
CA VAL A 150 2.61 -22.13 -2.66
C VAL A 150 2.05 -23.51 -2.32
N ARG A 151 1.15 -23.58 -1.36
CA ARG A 151 0.41 -24.82 -0.97
C ARG A 151 -1.04 -24.72 -1.45
N THR A 152 -1.70 -25.86 -1.62
CA THR A 152 -3.13 -25.92 -2.01
C THR A 152 -4.01 -25.06 -1.09
N ARG A 153 -3.76 -25.08 0.22
CA ARG A 153 -4.48 -24.23 1.18
C ARG A 153 -4.34 -22.74 0.89
N ASP A 154 -3.19 -22.30 0.41
CA ASP A 154 -2.96 -20.88 0.07
C ASP A 154 -3.80 -20.49 -1.14
N ALA A 155 -3.90 -21.38 -2.14
CA ALA A 155 -4.71 -21.15 -3.32
C ALA A 155 -6.21 -21.07 -2.97
N VAL A 156 -6.71 -21.95 -2.11
CA VAL A 156 -8.10 -21.93 -1.64
C VAL A 156 -8.41 -20.63 -0.90
N LEU A 157 -7.57 -20.24 0.06
CA LEU A 157 -7.77 -19.01 0.83
C LEU A 157 -7.64 -17.76 -0.06
N PHE A 158 -6.67 -17.74 -0.97
CA PHE A 158 -6.51 -16.63 -1.92
C PHE A 158 -7.72 -16.49 -2.84
N THR A 159 -8.31 -17.61 -3.30
CA THR A 159 -9.55 -17.58 -4.08
C THR A 159 -10.67 -16.90 -3.29
N GLY A 160 -10.84 -17.22 -2.02
CA GLY A 160 -11.81 -16.54 -1.14
C GLY A 160 -11.55 -15.05 -1.02
N VAL A 161 -10.26 -14.63 -0.86
CA VAL A 161 -9.87 -13.22 -0.83
C VAL A 161 -10.22 -12.53 -2.16
N VAL A 162 -9.90 -13.14 -3.30
CA VAL A 162 -10.20 -12.60 -4.62
C VAL A 162 -11.70 -12.46 -4.86
N CYS A 163 -12.51 -13.42 -4.44
CA CYS A 163 -13.98 -13.36 -4.56
C CYS A 163 -14.58 -12.21 -3.74
N LEU A 164 -13.99 -11.86 -2.60
CA LEU A 164 -14.44 -10.73 -1.77
C LEU A 164 -13.94 -9.38 -2.23
N ALA A 165 -12.84 -9.33 -3.00
CA ALA A 165 -12.19 -8.08 -3.40
C ALA A 165 -13.13 -7.08 -4.11
N PRO A 166 -14.00 -7.46 -5.05
CA PRO A 166 -14.94 -6.53 -5.69
C PRO A 166 -15.90 -5.88 -4.69
N VAL A 167 -16.39 -6.64 -3.72
CA VAL A 167 -17.33 -6.15 -2.71
C VAL A 167 -16.65 -5.14 -1.79
N VAL A 168 -15.45 -5.45 -1.31
CA VAL A 168 -14.68 -4.56 -0.42
C VAL A 168 -14.24 -3.28 -1.17
N ALA A 169 -13.87 -3.39 -2.45
CA ALA A 169 -13.48 -2.27 -3.28
C ALA A 169 -14.62 -1.27 -3.56
N LEU A 170 -15.89 -1.65 -3.36
CA LEU A 170 -17.00 -0.71 -3.40
C LEU A 170 -16.87 0.41 -2.37
N ILE A 171 -16.26 0.13 -1.20
CA ILE A 171 -16.10 1.12 -0.12
C ILE A 171 -15.29 2.35 -0.60
N PRO A 172 -14.02 2.21 -1.02
CA PRO A 172 -13.27 3.35 -1.53
C PRO A 172 -13.78 3.82 -2.91
N GLY A 173 -14.36 2.94 -3.71
CA GLY A 173 -14.96 3.29 -5.00
C GLY A 173 -16.12 4.26 -4.87
N VAL A 174 -17.06 3.99 -3.98
CA VAL A 174 -18.18 4.90 -3.69
C VAL A 174 -17.67 6.22 -3.08
N ALA A 175 -16.73 6.14 -2.13
CA ALA A 175 -16.12 7.34 -1.57
C ALA A 175 -15.46 8.20 -2.66
N ALA A 176 -14.71 7.60 -3.56
CA ALA A 176 -14.04 8.30 -4.66
C ALA A 176 -15.05 8.89 -5.65
N LEU A 177 -16.11 8.16 -5.99
CA LEU A 177 -17.17 8.64 -6.89
C LEU A 177 -17.87 9.89 -6.35
N VAL A 178 -18.12 9.94 -5.03
CA VAL A 178 -18.76 11.09 -4.39
C VAL A 178 -17.79 12.26 -4.21
N THR A 179 -16.54 12.00 -3.83
CA THR A 179 -15.60 13.07 -3.45
C THR A 179 -14.81 13.64 -4.62
N SER A 180 -14.55 12.87 -5.70
CA SER A 180 -13.78 13.38 -6.84
C SER A 180 -14.42 14.56 -7.56
N PRO A 181 -15.74 14.58 -7.85
CA PRO A 181 -16.39 15.75 -8.44
C PRO A 181 -16.30 16.99 -7.55
N LEU A 182 -16.47 16.84 -6.24
CA LEU A 182 -16.38 17.95 -5.28
C LEU A 182 -14.96 18.54 -5.24
N TRP A 183 -13.93 17.67 -5.29
CA TRP A 183 -12.54 18.10 -5.32
C TRP A 183 -12.21 18.85 -6.62
N LEU A 184 -12.65 18.34 -7.77
CA LEU A 184 -12.47 18.97 -9.08
C LEU A 184 -13.16 20.35 -9.14
N ALA A 185 -14.39 20.45 -8.66
CA ALA A 185 -15.12 21.72 -8.58
C ALA A 185 -14.41 22.75 -7.69
N ALA A 186 -13.93 22.32 -6.52
CA ALA A 186 -13.16 23.18 -5.61
C ALA A 186 -11.81 23.61 -6.20
N GLY A 187 -11.16 22.75 -7.00
CA GLY A 187 -9.93 23.07 -7.72
C GLY A 187 -10.14 24.09 -8.84
N ALA A 188 -11.21 23.96 -9.63
CA ALA A 188 -11.60 24.89 -10.65
C ALA A 188 -11.90 26.29 -10.06
N HIS A 189 -12.67 26.34 -8.96
CA HIS A 189 -12.98 27.58 -8.27
C HIS A 189 -11.75 28.33 -7.75
N ARG A 190 -10.74 27.61 -7.23
CA ARG A 190 -9.48 28.22 -6.80
C ARG A 190 -8.68 28.83 -7.95
N ARG A 191 -8.60 28.15 -9.10
CA ARG A 191 -7.92 28.70 -10.31
C ARG A 191 -8.59 29.96 -10.82
N HIS A 192 -9.91 30.01 -10.85
CA HIS A 192 -10.64 31.23 -11.24
C HIS A 192 -10.39 32.41 -10.28
N ARG A 193 -10.30 32.18 -8.98
CA ARG A 193 -9.97 33.23 -8.00
C ARG A 193 -8.54 33.75 -8.15
N SER A 194 -7.55 32.87 -8.37
CA SER A 194 -6.14 33.27 -8.58
C SER A 194 -5.94 34.03 -9.89
N ALA A 195 -6.78 33.79 -10.91
CA ALA A 195 -6.74 34.52 -12.18
C ALA A 195 -7.50 35.87 -12.15
N ALA A 196 -8.30 36.10 -11.13
CA ALA A 196 -9.12 37.32 -10.96
C ALA A 196 -8.52 38.34 -9.96
N THR A 197 -7.33 38.07 -9.41
CA THR A 197 -6.61 39.00 -8.52
C THR A 197 -5.47 39.63 -9.34
N PRO A 198 -5.55 40.93 -9.68
CA PRO A 198 -4.53 41.66 -10.46
C PRO A 198 -3.24 41.85 -9.70
#